data_5f6ea1aa0a6738320431260e13911062
#
_entry.id   5f6ea1aa0a6738320431260e13911062
#
_cell.length_a   1.000
_cell.length_b   1.000
_cell.length_c   1.000
_cell.angle_alpha   90.00
_cell.angle_beta   90.00
_cell.angle_gamma   90.00
#
_symmetry.space_group_name_H-M   'P 1'
#
loop_
_entity.id
_entity.type
_entity.pdbx_description
1 polymer ?
#
loop_
_entity_poly.entity_id
_entity_poly.type
_entity_poly.pdbx_seq_one_letter_code
_entity_poly.pdbx_strand_id
1 'polypeptide(L)'
;MASWYGPGFHGHKGAAGGIYDQEDLTAASIAFPLGSRVMVTNLDNGRSVEVTITDRGPFLKDRKIDLSHKAARMIGMLDKGTAHVRITLISKPAGTRDVGAPLRYWVQVGSFSDQQNAEQVRSKLTASYADVHVVDVLDADHHRYYRVRMGAFATRSAAESRASDSARFGFPVVIITE
;
A
#
# COMPACT_ATOMS: atom_id res chain seq x y z
N MET A 1 16.03 14.10 0.43
CA MET A 1 16.02 15.03 1.58
C MET A 1 14.67 14.96 2.29
N ALA A 2 14.62 15.32 3.56
CA ALA A 2 13.40 15.60 4.32
C ALA A 2 13.23 17.12 4.50
N SER A 3 11.99 17.56 4.65
CA SER A 3 11.61 18.87 5.19
C SER A 3 10.53 18.66 6.28
N TRP A 4 9.93 19.72 6.76
CA TRP A 4 8.86 19.65 7.74
C TRP A 4 7.74 20.65 7.39
N TYR A 5 6.53 20.36 7.86
CA TYR A 5 5.38 21.25 7.69
C TYR A 5 5.57 22.55 8.43
N GLY A 6 5.55 23.66 7.70
CA GLY A 6 5.66 24.99 8.29
C GLY A 6 4.46 25.35 9.18
N PRO A 7 4.56 26.47 9.91
CA PRO A 7 3.45 26.99 10.69
C PRO A 7 2.26 27.29 9.75
N GLY A 8 1.04 26.93 10.16
CA GLY A 8 -0.18 27.16 9.40
C GLY A 8 -0.89 25.89 8.90
N PHE A 9 -0.27 24.73 8.97
CA PHE A 9 -0.92 23.46 8.61
C PHE A 9 -1.65 22.81 9.78
N HIS A 10 -1.37 23.20 11.03
CA HIS A 10 -2.05 22.67 12.21
C HIS A 10 -3.58 22.87 12.13
N GLY A 11 -4.34 21.83 12.40
CA GLY A 11 -5.81 21.83 12.34
C GLY A 11 -6.39 21.54 10.95
N HIS A 12 -5.58 21.38 9.88
CA HIS A 12 -6.06 21.03 8.55
C HIS A 12 -6.22 19.51 8.39
N LYS A 13 -7.13 19.09 7.50
CA LYS A 13 -7.30 17.66 7.18
C LYS A 13 -6.15 17.14 6.33
N GLY A 14 -5.53 16.04 6.77
CA GLY A 14 -4.56 15.28 5.96
C GLY A 14 -5.25 14.28 5.02
N ALA A 15 -4.48 13.70 4.11
CA ALA A 15 -4.97 12.73 3.11
C ALA A 15 -5.53 11.43 3.73
N ALA A 16 -5.14 11.08 4.96
CA ALA A 16 -5.70 9.96 5.71
C ALA A 16 -7.06 10.28 6.37
N GLY A 17 -7.60 11.50 6.19
CA GLY A 17 -8.89 11.93 6.75
C GLY A 17 -8.84 12.47 8.17
N GLY A 18 -7.73 12.33 8.88
CA GLY A 18 -7.48 12.90 10.20
C GLY A 18 -7.09 14.38 10.15
N ILE A 19 -7.19 15.07 11.28
CA ILE A 19 -6.70 16.44 11.44
C ILE A 19 -5.19 16.38 11.74
N TYR A 20 -4.40 17.20 11.05
CA TYR A 20 -2.98 17.32 11.31
C TYR A 20 -2.73 18.04 12.63
N ASP A 21 -2.06 17.36 13.55
CA ASP A 21 -1.50 17.95 14.76
C ASP A 21 0.04 18.02 14.61
N GLN A 22 0.59 19.23 14.73
CA GLN A 22 2.03 19.45 14.64
C GLN A 22 2.82 18.78 15.75
N GLU A 23 2.17 18.45 16.89
CA GLU A 23 2.79 17.77 18.05
C GLU A 23 2.62 16.23 17.98
N ASP A 24 2.03 15.69 16.94
CA ASP A 24 2.03 14.26 16.66
C ASP A 24 3.29 13.81 15.93
N LEU A 25 3.61 12.50 16.02
CA LEU A 25 4.71 11.89 15.27
C LEU A 25 4.20 11.37 13.91
N THR A 26 3.98 12.29 12.99
CA THR A 26 3.42 12.02 11.66
C THR A 26 4.29 12.59 10.54
N ALA A 27 4.03 12.14 9.33
CA ALA A 27 4.71 12.65 8.14
C ALA A 27 3.85 12.50 6.88
N ALA A 28 4.16 13.30 5.84
CA ALA A 28 3.71 13.07 4.47
C ALA A 28 4.77 12.34 3.65
N SER A 29 4.33 11.39 2.85
CA SER A 29 5.16 10.74 1.83
C SER A 29 4.32 10.18 0.69
N ILE A 30 4.86 10.27 -0.54
CA ILE A 30 4.31 9.57 -1.71
C ILE A 30 4.92 8.17 -1.89
N ALA A 31 6.03 7.88 -1.19
CA ALA A 31 6.78 6.62 -1.33
C ALA A 31 6.22 5.48 -0.47
N PHE A 32 5.41 5.78 0.55
CA PHE A 32 4.86 4.79 1.47
C PHE A 32 3.33 4.89 1.52
N PRO A 33 2.60 3.77 1.70
CA PRO A 33 1.17 3.80 1.94
C PRO A 33 0.78 4.64 3.16
N LEU A 34 -0.42 5.26 3.14
CA LEU A 34 -0.98 5.89 4.35
C LEU A 34 -1.12 4.86 5.46
N GLY A 35 -0.83 5.26 6.70
CA GLY A 35 -0.80 4.39 7.87
C GLY A 35 0.50 3.57 8.02
N SER A 36 1.46 3.64 7.08
CA SER A 36 2.77 3.03 7.27
C SER A 36 3.53 3.69 8.41
N ARG A 37 4.29 2.90 9.17
CA ARG A 37 5.25 3.38 10.17
C ARG A 37 6.65 3.30 9.59
N VAL A 38 7.38 4.38 9.67
CA VAL A 38 8.76 4.48 9.16
C VAL A 38 9.69 5.09 10.20
N MET A 39 10.93 4.60 10.23
CA MET A 39 12.03 5.22 10.98
C MET A 39 12.71 6.24 10.09
N VAL A 40 12.81 7.48 10.52
CA VAL A 40 13.52 8.55 9.84
C VAL A 40 14.77 8.89 10.64
N THR A 41 15.94 8.69 10.03
CA THR A 41 17.25 8.98 10.64
C THR A 41 17.88 10.16 9.93
N ASN A 42 18.17 11.22 10.67
CA ASN A 42 18.94 12.34 10.18
C ASN A 42 20.43 11.92 10.05
N LEU A 43 20.97 11.96 8.85
CA LEU A 43 22.33 11.49 8.55
C LEU A 43 23.41 12.46 9.02
N ASP A 44 23.06 13.73 9.28
CA ASP A 44 24.00 14.75 9.74
C ASP A 44 24.36 14.59 11.23
N ASN A 45 23.42 14.01 12.03
CA ASN A 45 23.60 13.92 13.48
C ASN A 45 23.24 12.55 14.10
N GLY A 46 22.80 11.59 13.29
CA GLY A 46 22.45 10.22 13.71
C GLY A 46 21.13 10.09 14.49
N ARG A 47 20.40 11.19 14.76
CA ARG A 47 19.14 11.13 15.51
C ARG A 47 18.03 10.50 14.65
N SER A 48 17.19 9.71 15.30
CA SER A 48 16.09 9.01 14.63
C SER A 48 14.76 9.26 15.31
N VAL A 49 13.69 9.19 14.53
CA VAL A 49 12.31 9.25 15.01
C VAL A 49 11.44 8.29 14.22
N GLU A 50 10.53 7.61 14.87
CA GLU A 50 9.48 6.86 14.23
C GLU A 50 8.28 7.76 13.97
N VAL A 51 7.73 7.71 12.74
CA VAL A 51 6.56 8.48 12.35
C VAL A 51 5.57 7.61 11.58
N THR A 52 4.29 7.98 11.66
CA THR A 52 3.22 7.41 10.86
C THR A 52 2.98 8.28 9.62
N ILE A 53 2.85 7.66 8.46
CA ILE A 53 2.51 8.36 7.21
C ILE A 53 1.01 8.64 7.19
N THR A 54 0.64 9.90 7.38
CA THR A 54 -0.77 10.35 7.46
C THR A 54 -1.19 11.24 6.30
N ASP A 55 -0.22 11.65 5.46
CA ASP A 55 -0.50 12.57 4.36
C ASP A 55 0.30 12.25 3.10
N ARG A 56 -0.08 12.91 1.99
CA ARG A 56 0.58 12.82 0.68
C ARG A 56 1.42 14.05 0.40
N GLY A 57 2.59 13.83 -0.13
CA GLY A 57 3.63 14.82 -0.41
C GLY A 57 4.98 14.26 0.00
N PRO A 58 6.06 15.02 -0.11
CA PRO A 58 6.17 16.26 -0.88
C PRO A 58 6.06 16.03 -2.38
N PHE A 59 5.63 17.04 -3.12
CA PHE A 59 5.56 17.03 -4.60
C PHE A 59 6.77 17.71 -5.26
N LEU A 60 7.80 17.98 -4.49
CA LEU A 60 9.08 18.53 -4.96
C LEU A 60 10.09 17.40 -5.18
N LYS A 61 10.82 17.46 -6.31
CA LYS A 61 11.70 16.36 -6.79
C LYS A 61 12.74 15.90 -5.77
N ASP A 62 13.31 16.81 -4.99
CA ASP A 62 14.43 16.52 -4.10
C ASP A 62 14.01 16.13 -2.67
N ARG A 63 12.71 16.20 -2.37
CA ARG A 63 12.16 15.82 -1.07
C ARG A 63 11.45 14.47 -1.16
N LYS A 64 11.60 13.67 -0.12
CA LYS A 64 10.99 12.33 -0.03
C LYS A 64 9.99 12.19 1.10
N ILE A 65 10.08 13.09 2.09
CA ILE A 65 9.23 13.06 3.28
C ILE A 65 9.16 14.47 3.89
N ASP A 66 7.97 14.85 4.35
CA ASP A 66 7.74 16.06 5.14
C ASP A 66 7.28 15.64 6.54
N LEU A 67 8.05 16.02 7.54
CA LEU A 67 7.82 15.64 8.94
C LEU A 67 6.87 16.62 9.64
N SER A 68 6.18 16.16 10.68
CA SER A 68 5.55 17.07 11.64
C SER A 68 6.60 17.91 12.36
N HIS A 69 6.19 19.04 12.94
CA HIS A 69 7.06 19.93 13.72
C HIS A 69 7.77 19.16 14.85
N LYS A 70 7.03 18.34 15.62
CA LYS A 70 7.59 17.53 16.69
C LYS A 70 8.62 16.51 16.18
N ALA A 71 8.32 15.80 15.11
CA ALA A 71 9.24 14.84 14.53
C ALA A 71 10.53 15.50 14.03
N ALA A 72 10.42 16.66 13.37
CA ALA A 72 11.57 17.45 12.90
C ALA A 72 12.43 17.95 14.08
N ARG A 73 11.78 18.37 15.17
CA ARG A 73 12.48 18.80 16.41
C ARG A 73 13.27 17.63 17.01
N MET A 74 12.69 16.44 17.08
CA MET A 74 13.33 15.26 17.67
C MET A 74 14.60 14.85 16.91
N ILE A 75 14.63 14.98 15.60
CA ILE A 75 15.83 14.68 14.81
C ILE A 75 16.72 15.89 14.57
N GLY A 76 16.42 17.02 15.21
CA GLY A 76 17.29 18.23 15.21
C GLY A 76 17.42 18.88 13.85
N MET A 77 16.31 19.06 13.11
CA MET A 77 16.36 19.67 11.77
C MET A 77 15.54 20.97 11.64
N LEU A 78 14.92 21.45 12.73
CA LEU A 78 14.04 22.64 12.64
C LEU A 78 14.79 23.88 12.12
N ASP A 79 15.96 24.19 12.66
CA ASP A 79 16.72 25.41 12.34
C ASP A 79 17.18 25.41 10.87
N LYS A 80 17.56 24.26 10.33
CA LYS A 80 17.99 24.10 8.94
C LYS A 80 16.83 23.99 7.97
N GLY A 81 15.62 23.68 8.42
CA GLY A 81 14.42 23.46 7.61
C GLY A 81 14.43 22.17 6.78
N THR A 82 15.61 21.65 6.45
CA THR A 82 15.79 20.41 5.67
C THR A 82 16.95 19.59 6.21
N ALA A 83 16.93 18.27 5.97
CA ALA A 83 18.02 17.37 6.34
C ALA A 83 18.17 16.22 5.34
N HIS A 84 19.38 15.67 5.25
CA HIS A 84 19.60 14.38 4.59
C HIS A 84 19.15 13.27 5.53
N VAL A 85 18.23 12.43 5.08
CA VAL A 85 17.66 11.38 5.92
C VAL A 85 17.74 10.01 5.25
N ARG A 86 17.87 8.98 6.08
CA ARG A 86 17.55 7.60 5.75
C ARG A 86 16.14 7.29 6.24
N ILE A 87 15.34 6.66 5.39
CA ILE A 87 13.98 6.26 5.73
C ILE A 87 13.91 4.74 5.66
N THR A 88 13.55 4.10 6.77
CA THR A 88 13.42 2.64 6.87
C THR A 88 11.97 2.30 7.20
N LEU A 89 11.33 1.47 6.38
CA LEU A 89 9.98 0.99 6.65
C LEU A 89 9.99 0.05 7.85
N ILE A 90 9.13 0.31 8.85
CA ILE A 90 8.93 -0.55 10.02
C ILE A 90 7.74 -1.48 9.79
N SER A 91 6.59 -0.91 9.43
CA SER A 91 5.37 -1.67 9.15
C SER A 91 4.45 -0.94 8.18
N LYS A 92 3.61 -1.72 7.50
CA LYS A 92 2.51 -1.22 6.65
C LYS A 92 1.18 -1.68 7.25
N PRO A 93 0.08 -0.94 7.01
CA PRO A 93 -1.25 -1.45 7.29
C PRO A 93 -1.50 -2.77 6.54
N ALA A 94 -2.22 -3.70 7.17
CA ALA A 94 -2.58 -4.96 6.54
C ALA A 94 -3.35 -4.71 5.22
N GLY A 95 -3.03 -5.47 4.18
CA GLY A 95 -3.65 -5.33 2.85
C GLY A 95 -3.17 -4.14 2.02
N THR A 96 -2.21 -3.34 2.50
CA THR A 96 -1.64 -2.27 1.69
C THR A 96 -0.57 -2.76 0.72
N ARG A 97 -0.66 -2.27 -0.50
CA ARG A 97 0.28 -2.52 -1.57
C ARG A 97 1.60 -1.78 -1.36
N ASP A 98 2.70 -2.37 -1.80
CA ASP A 98 3.97 -1.66 -1.91
C ASP A 98 3.89 -0.55 -2.95
N VAL A 99 4.10 0.70 -2.52
CA VAL A 99 4.25 1.83 -3.45
C VAL A 99 5.57 1.61 -4.20
N GLY A 100 5.45 1.42 -5.51
CA GLY A 100 6.60 1.07 -6.37
C GLY A 100 6.74 -0.42 -6.68
N ALA A 101 5.96 -1.31 -6.07
CA ALA A 101 5.85 -2.68 -6.57
C ALA A 101 5.22 -2.67 -7.98
N PRO A 102 5.76 -3.45 -8.92
CA PRO A 102 5.17 -3.51 -10.26
C PRO A 102 3.72 -3.98 -10.16
N LEU A 103 2.84 -3.34 -10.94
CA LEU A 103 1.45 -3.76 -11.09
C LEU A 103 1.42 -5.24 -11.46
N ARG A 104 0.63 -6.02 -10.69
CA ARG A 104 0.33 -7.39 -11.04
C ARG A 104 -1.15 -7.49 -11.42
N TYR A 105 -1.39 -8.27 -12.45
CA TYR A 105 -2.73 -8.53 -12.96
C TYR A 105 -3.11 -9.96 -12.58
N TRP A 106 -4.34 -10.12 -12.13
CA TRP A 106 -4.88 -11.42 -11.75
C TRP A 106 -6.16 -11.68 -12.54
N VAL A 107 -6.41 -12.93 -12.87
CA VAL A 107 -7.70 -13.36 -13.43
C VAL A 107 -8.52 -13.93 -12.28
N GLN A 108 -9.54 -13.21 -11.85
CA GLN A 108 -10.48 -13.70 -10.84
C GLN A 108 -11.62 -14.44 -11.54
N VAL A 109 -11.83 -15.70 -11.16
CA VAL A 109 -12.80 -16.63 -11.77
C VAL A 109 -14.11 -16.69 -10.99
N GLY A 110 -14.08 -16.29 -9.72
CA GLY A 110 -15.27 -16.25 -8.88
C GLY A 110 -14.98 -15.70 -7.49
N SER A 111 -16.07 -15.35 -6.78
CA SER A 111 -16.07 -14.99 -5.37
C SER A 111 -17.20 -15.74 -4.68
N PHE A 112 -16.92 -16.46 -3.62
CA PHE A 112 -17.84 -17.39 -2.97
C PHE A 112 -17.90 -17.07 -1.47
N SER A 113 -19.09 -17.15 -0.89
CA SER A 113 -19.28 -17.07 0.58
C SER A 113 -18.91 -18.38 1.27
N ASP A 114 -18.87 -19.49 0.52
CA ASP A 114 -18.53 -20.81 1.01
C ASP A 114 -17.17 -21.27 0.45
N GLN A 115 -16.29 -21.72 1.35
CA GLN A 115 -14.94 -22.17 1.00
C GLN A 115 -14.95 -23.43 0.12
N GLN A 116 -15.87 -24.36 0.35
CA GLN A 116 -15.93 -25.61 -0.41
C GLN A 116 -16.25 -25.36 -1.88
N ASN A 117 -17.13 -24.39 -2.15
CA ASN A 117 -17.47 -23.97 -3.52
C ASN A 117 -16.25 -23.35 -4.23
N ALA A 118 -15.48 -22.51 -3.54
CA ALA A 118 -14.24 -21.96 -4.08
C ALA A 118 -13.21 -23.07 -4.38
N GLU A 119 -13.04 -24.03 -3.48
CA GLU A 119 -12.11 -25.15 -3.64
C GLU A 119 -12.52 -26.10 -4.79
N GLN A 120 -13.81 -26.32 -5.00
CA GLN A 120 -14.29 -27.08 -6.15
C GLN A 120 -13.93 -26.41 -7.47
N VAL A 121 -14.10 -25.09 -7.57
CA VAL A 121 -13.72 -24.34 -8.76
C VAL A 121 -12.20 -24.35 -8.94
N ARG A 122 -11.43 -24.16 -7.86
CA ARG A 122 -9.97 -24.27 -7.89
C ARG A 122 -9.54 -25.63 -8.42
N SER A 123 -10.11 -26.72 -7.91
CA SER A 123 -9.77 -28.09 -8.31
C SER A 123 -10.04 -28.36 -9.79
N LYS A 124 -11.14 -27.85 -10.34
CA LYS A 124 -11.44 -27.96 -11.77
C LYS A 124 -10.42 -27.24 -12.64
N LEU A 125 -9.97 -26.07 -12.19
CA LEU A 125 -9.02 -25.24 -12.94
C LEU A 125 -7.57 -25.73 -12.82
N THR A 126 -7.19 -26.31 -11.66
CA THR A 126 -5.83 -26.85 -11.43
C THR A 126 -5.46 -28.00 -12.35
N ALA A 127 -6.44 -28.68 -12.93
CA ALA A 127 -6.20 -29.67 -13.98
C ALA A 127 -5.56 -29.07 -15.25
N SER A 128 -5.76 -27.77 -15.49
CA SER A 128 -5.23 -27.07 -16.68
C SER A 128 -4.27 -25.94 -16.36
N TYR A 129 -4.28 -25.41 -15.13
CA TYR A 129 -3.48 -24.26 -14.72
C TYR A 129 -2.87 -24.49 -13.34
N ALA A 130 -1.54 -24.45 -13.26
CA ALA A 130 -0.82 -24.69 -12.00
C ALA A 130 -0.91 -23.52 -11.00
N ASP A 131 -1.26 -22.30 -11.47
CA ASP A 131 -1.22 -21.04 -10.74
C ASP A 131 -2.61 -20.59 -10.21
N VAL A 132 -3.46 -21.57 -9.81
CA VAL A 132 -4.79 -21.29 -9.28
C VAL A 132 -4.78 -21.36 -7.74
N HIS A 133 -5.27 -20.30 -7.10
CA HIS A 133 -5.37 -20.22 -5.64
C HIS A 133 -6.69 -19.63 -5.18
N VAL A 134 -7.06 -19.95 -3.96
CA VAL A 134 -8.17 -19.34 -3.23
C VAL A 134 -7.59 -18.27 -2.30
N VAL A 135 -8.11 -17.06 -2.37
CA VAL A 135 -7.75 -15.94 -1.50
C VAL A 135 -8.92 -15.66 -0.57
N ASP A 136 -8.66 -15.71 0.73
CA ASP A 136 -9.63 -15.35 1.77
C ASP A 136 -9.63 -13.80 1.93
N VAL A 137 -10.79 -13.19 1.82
CA VAL A 137 -10.96 -11.73 1.85
C VAL A 137 -12.14 -11.37 2.74
N LEU A 138 -11.97 -10.37 3.59
CA LEU A 138 -13.07 -9.72 4.31
C LEU A 138 -13.47 -8.44 3.56
N ASP A 139 -14.77 -8.23 3.40
CA ASP A 139 -15.29 -6.95 2.90
C ASP A 139 -15.36 -5.88 4.01
N ALA A 140 -15.85 -4.70 3.68
CA ALA A 140 -15.99 -3.58 4.61
C ALA A 140 -16.95 -3.87 5.78
N ASP A 141 -17.91 -4.78 5.58
CA ASP A 141 -18.91 -5.20 6.56
C ASP A 141 -18.48 -6.48 7.31
N HIS A 142 -17.20 -6.87 7.19
CA HIS A 142 -16.60 -8.06 7.80
C HIS A 142 -17.18 -9.40 7.31
N HIS A 143 -17.88 -9.44 6.16
CA HIS A 143 -18.25 -10.69 5.53
C HIS A 143 -17.05 -11.33 4.86
N ARG A 144 -16.92 -12.64 5.04
CA ARG A 144 -15.82 -13.43 4.47
C ARG A 144 -16.18 -13.95 3.10
N TYR A 145 -15.26 -13.77 2.13
CA TYR A 145 -15.37 -14.29 0.76
C TYR A 145 -14.10 -15.05 0.36
N TYR A 146 -14.29 -16.09 -0.40
CA TYR A 146 -13.23 -16.91 -0.97
C TYR A 146 -13.16 -16.64 -2.47
N ARG A 147 -12.12 -15.95 -2.91
CA ARG A 147 -11.93 -15.57 -4.30
C ARG A 147 -10.99 -16.52 -4.99
N VAL A 148 -11.42 -17.14 -6.09
CA VAL A 148 -10.57 -18.00 -6.92
C VAL A 148 -9.87 -17.15 -7.96
N ARG A 149 -8.53 -17.16 -7.93
CA ARG A 149 -7.67 -16.32 -8.77
C ARG A 149 -6.59 -17.14 -9.44
N MET A 150 -6.16 -16.70 -10.61
CA MET A 150 -5.04 -17.25 -11.39
C MET A 150 -3.99 -16.22 -11.67
N GLY A 151 -2.74 -16.63 -11.69
CA GLY A 151 -1.58 -15.87 -12.11
C GLY A 151 -1.01 -14.94 -11.05
N ALA A 152 -0.23 -14.07 -11.46
CA ALA A 152 0.33 -12.81 -11.01
C ALA A 152 1.04 -12.24 -12.23
N PHE A 153 0.26 -11.86 -13.26
CA PHE A 153 0.79 -11.47 -14.56
C PHE A 153 1.44 -10.08 -14.49
N ALA A 154 2.58 -9.93 -15.15
CA ALA A 154 3.30 -8.66 -15.21
C ALA A 154 2.62 -7.64 -16.13
N THR A 155 1.79 -8.08 -17.09
CA THR A 155 1.08 -7.23 -18.04
C THR A 155 -0.40 -7.57 -18.11
N ARG A 156 -1.21 -6.57 -18.42
CA ARG A 156 -2.66 -6.74 -18.63
C ARG A 156 -2.95 -7.70 -19.78
N SER A 157 -2.20 -7.61 -20.87
CA SER A 157 -2.35 -8.48 -22.05
C SER A 157 -2.15 -9.96 -21.71
N ALA A 158 -1.18 -10.29 -20.85
CA ALA A 158 -0.97 -11.68 -20.39
C ALA A 158 -2.16 -12.17 -19.54
N ALA A 159 -2.74 -11.30 -18.72
CA ALA A 159 -3.95 -11.65 -17.96
C ALA A 159 -5.17 -11.81 -18.91
N GLU A 160 -5.32 -10.96 -19.94
CA GLU A 160 -6.39 -11.05 -20.94
C GLU A 160 -6.32 -12.36 -21.73
N SER A 161 -5.13 -12.79 -22.12
CA SER A 161 -4.94 -14.09 -22.78
C SER A 161 -5.38 -15.24 -21.88
N ARG A 162 -4.98 -15.23 -20.60
CA ARG A 162 -5.40 -16.24 -19.63
C ARG A 162 -6.90 -16.20 -19.37
N ALA A 163 -7.51 -15.01 -19.28
CA ALA A 163 -8.93 -14.85 -19.08
C ALA A 163 -9.72 -15.44 -20.27
N SER A 164 -9.29 -15.18 -21.50
CA SER A 164 -9.90 -15.74 -22.73
C SER A 164 -9.80 -17.27 -22.74
N ASP A 165 -8.64 -17.83 -22.42
CA ASP A 165 -8.45 -19.27 -22.34
C ASP A 165 -9.31 -19.92 -21.27
N SER A 166 -9.47 -19.29 -20.11
CA SER A 166 -10.24 -19.82 -19.00
C SER A 166 -11.76 -19.68 -19.17
N ALA A 167 -12.22 -18.76 -20.01
CA ALA A 167 -13.65 -18.57 -20.31
C ALA A 167 -14.32 -19.84 -20.85
N ARG A 168 -13.57 -20.74 -21.52
CA ARG A 168 -14.06 -22.03 -22.00
C ARG A 168 -14.59 -22.95 -20.91
N PHE A 169 -14.23 -22.74 -19.64
CA PHE A 169 -14.75 -23.51 -18.51
C PHE A 169 -16.12 -23.01 -18.02
N GLY A 170 -16.68 -21.96 -18.65
CA GLY A 170 -17.99 -21.42 -18.34
C GLY A 170 -18.08 -20.54 -17.09
N PHE A 171 -16.92 -20.16 -16.52
CA PHE A 171 -16.89 -19.25 -15.39
C PHE A 171 -16.83 -17.78 -15.85
N PRO A 172 -17.48 -16.86 -15.14
CA PRO A 172 -17.26 -15.42 -15.35
C PRO A 172 -15.84 -15.07 -14.92
N VAL A 173 -15.11 -14.34 -15.77
CA VAL A 173 -13.73 -13.95 -15.48
C VAL A 173 -13.60 -12.42 -15.44
N VAL A 174 -12.89 -11.91 -14.44
CA VAL A 174 -12.61 -10.50 -14.26
C VAL A 174 -11.11 -10.31 -14.07
N ILE A 175 -10.52 -9.34 -14.76
CA ILE A 175 -9.13 -8.97 -14.55
C ILE A 175 -9.09 -7.92 -13.44
N ILE A 176 -8.33 -8.22 -12.40
CA ILE A 176 -8.10 -7.31 -11.28
C ILE A 176 -6.62 -6.93 -11.20
N THR A 177 -6.34 -5.78 -10.62
CA THR A 177 -4.99 -5.24 -10.38
C THR A 177 -4.73 -5.10 -8.89
N GLU A 178 -3.61 -5.63 -8.46
CA GLU A 178 -3.11 -5.47 -7.09
C GLU A 178 -1.63 -5.10 -7.06
#